data_52bd0d7ee241a202c0b30757621b184f
#
_entry.id   52bd0d7ee241a202c0b30757621b184f
#
_cell.length_a   1.000
_cell.length_b   1.000
_cell.length_c   1.000
_cell.angle_alpha   90.00
_cell.angle_beta   90.00
_cell.angle_gamma   90.00
#
_symmetry.space_group_name_H-M   'P 1'
#
loop_
_entity.id
_entity.type
_entity.pdbx_description
1 polymer ?
#
loop_
_entity_poly.entity_id
_entity_poly.type
_entity_poly.pdbx_seq_one_letter_code
_entity_poly.pdbx_strand_id
1 'polypeptide(L)'
;AAKVMLDAADRRGKILDDVARLAAAHGLVPVHDEGLLHEVAGLVEWPVVLLGRIDDAFMTLPPEVLTTTMRHHQKYFSLKDKSGKLAPVFAVVSNMETKDKGAAIVAGNERVLRARLSDARFFWDQDRKRSLAGRVDALKARLFHAKLGSDYDRVQRLRALASELSRYIPNADPVAAERAAELCKADLTTGM
;
A
#
# COMPACT_ATOMS: atom_id res chain seq x y z
N ALA A 1 -21.75 -21.39 23.89
CA ALA A 1 -20.71 -20.49 24.41
C ALA A 1 -20.54 -19.34 23.43
N ALA A 2 -20.43 -18.11 23.94
CA ALA A 2 -20.07 -16.96 23.11
C ALA A 2 -18.64 -17.18 22.56
N LYS A 3 -18.47 -17.08 21.24
CA LYS A 3 -17.14 -17.14 20.60
C LYS A 3 -16.52 -15.76 20.69
N VAL A 4 -15.86 -15.47 21.82
CA VAL A 4 -15.20 -14.19 22.12
C VAL A 4 -13.87 -14.46 22.80
N MET A 5 -12.80 -13.89 22.29
CA MET A 5 -11.47 -13.83 22.91
C MET A 5 -11.29 -12.42 23.48
N LEU A 6 -11.36 -12.28 24.80
CA LEU A 6 -11.31 -10.98 25.49
C LEU A 6 -9.92 -10.32 25.35
N ASP A 7 -8.86 -11.10 25.59
CA ASP A 7 -7.51 -10.58 25.56
C ASP A 7 -7.04 -10.27 24.14
N ALA A 8 -6.53 -9.05 23.93
CA ALA A 8 -6.01 -8.62 22.62
C ALA A 8 -4.69 -9.31 22.26
N ALA A 9 -3.88 -9.72 23.26
CA ALA A 9 -2.64 -10.45 23.00
C ALA A 9 -2.95 -11.86 22.49
N ASP A 10 -3.96 -12.53 23.07
CA ASP A 10 -4.41 -13.85 22.60
C ASP A 10 -4.94 -13.77 21.18
N ARG A 11 -5.71 -12.73 20.82
CA ARG A 11 -6.19 -12.52 19.45
C ARG A 11 -5.03 -12.31 18.47
N ARG A 12 -4.03 -11.49 18.83
CA ARG A 12 -2.83 -11.30 18.01
C ARG A 12 -2.05 -12.59 17.82
N GLY A 13 -1.82 -13.33 18.91
CA GLY A 13 -1.14 -14.64 18.86
C GLY A 13 -1.85 -15.59 17.90
N LYS A 14 -3.16 -15.73 18.07
CA LYS A 14 -3.98 -16.59 17.19
C LYS A 14 -3.91 -16.18 15.72
N ILE A 15 -3.99 -14.88 15.42
CA ILE A 15 -3.90 -14.38 14.03
C ILE A 15 -2.54 -14.72 13.43
N LEU A 16 -1.44 -14.46 14.15
CA LEU A 16 -0.08 -14.76 13.70
C LEU A 16 0.11 -16.25 13.42
N ASP A 17 -0.28 -17.10 14.37
CA ASP A 17 -0.12 -18.56 14.26
C ASP A 17 -0.94 -19.10 13.08
N ASP A 18 -2.19 -18.66 12.93
CA ASP A 18 -3.06 -19.12 11.86
C ASP A 18 -2.58 -18.61 10.48
N VAL A 19 -2.14 -17.34 10.36
CA VAL A 19 -1.55 -16.83 9.12
C VAL A 19 -0.29 -17.61 8.76
N ALA A 20 0.62 -17.82 9.71
CA ALA A 20 1.85 -18.57 9.50
C ALA A 20 1.58 -20.02 9.08
N ARG A 21 0.67 -20.70 9.77
CA ARG A 21 0.28 -22.08 9.49
C ARG A 21 -0.34 -22.22 8.09
N LEU A 22 -1.27 -21.33 7.73
CA LEU A 22 -1.92 -21.36 6.41
C LEU A 22 -0.94 -21.01 5.29
N ALA A 23 -0.08 -20.02 5.50
CA ALA A 23 0.96 -19.68 4.54
C ALA A 23 1.94 -20.84 4.30
N ALA A 24 2.41 -21.47 5.39
CA ALA A 24 3.33 -22.61 5.31
C ALA A 24 2.74 -23.80 4.53
N ALA A 25 1.44 -24.07 4.67
CA ALA A 25 0.74 -25.12 3.91
C ALA A 25 0.79 -24.88 2.38
N HIS A 26 1.02 -23.63 1.95
CA HIS A 26 1.17 -23.23 0.54
C HIS A 26 2.63 -22.94 0.16
N GLY A 27 3.60 -23.23 1.04
CA GLY A 27 5.01 -22.94 0.82
C GLY A 27 5.36 -21.44 0.85
N LEU A 28 4.50 -20.63 1.48
CA LEU A 28 4.60 -19.17 1.57
C LEU A 28 5.02 -18.73 2.98
N VAL A 29 5.44 -17.45 3.08
CA VAL A 29 5.85 -16.80 4.32
C VAL A 29 5.07 -15.49 4.48
N PRO A 30 4.49 -15.20 5.66
CA PRO A 30 3.85 -13.92 5.91
C PRO A 30 4.83 -12.75 5.84
N VAL A 31 4.38 -11.60 5.31
CA VAL A 31 5.09 -10.33 5.48
C VAL A 31 4.77 -9.82 6.88
N HIS A 32 5.82 -9.57 7.68
CA HIS A 32 5.64 -9.02 9.02
C HIS A 32 5.10 -7.59 8.97
N ASP A 33 3.98 -7.34 9.63
CA ASP A 33 3.36 -6.02 9.79
C ASP A 33 2.65 -5.94 11.14
N GLU A 34 3.39 -5.47 12.14
CA GLU A 34 2.90 -5.35 13.52
C GLU A 34 1.75 -4.35 13.64
N GLY A 35 1.82 -3.24 12.89
CA GLY A 35 0.77 -2.22 12.88
C GLY A 35 -0.56 -2.76 12.36
N LEU A 36 -0.52 -3.51 11.27
CA LEU A 36 -1.69 -4.18 10.71
C LEU A 36 -2.23 -5.24 11.67
N LEU A 37 -1.36 -6.03 12.30
CA LEU A 37 -1.76 -7.04 13.28
C LEU A 37 -2.51 -6.42 14.45
N HIS A 38 -2.00 -5.33 15.02
CA HIS A 38 -2.65 -4.62 16.12
C HIS A 38 -4.02 -4.07 15.70
N GLU A 39 -4.10 -3.46 14.51
CA GLU A 39 -5.35 -2.93 13.96
C GLU A 39 -6.38 -4.04 13.77
N VAL A 40 -6.01 -5.13 13.09
CA VAL A 40 -6.92 -6.25 12.78
C VAL A 40 -7.38 -6.94 14.04
N ALA A 41 -6.50 -7.17 15.02
CA ALA A 41 -6.88 -7.76 16.31
C ALA A 41 -7.87 -6.90 17.12
N GLY A 42 -7.89 -5.57 16.84
CA GLY A 42 -8.89 -4.65 17.40
C GLY A 42 -10.25 -4.68 16.70
N LEU A 43 -10.30 -5.20 15.47
CA LEU A 43 -11.52 -5.26 14.65
C LEU A 43 -12.30 -6.58 14.79
N VAL A 44 -11.72 -7.59 15.45
CA VAL A 44 -12.34 -8.92 15.60
C VAL A 44 -12.31 -9.39 17.04
N GLU A 45 -13.35 -10.12 17.43
CA GLU A 45 -13.45 -10.77 18.74
C GLU A 45 -13.17 -12.28 18.69
N TRP A 46 -13.43 -12.87 17.53
CA TRP A 46 -13.17 -14.29 17.23
C TRP A 46 -12.45 -14.44 15.90
N PRO A 47 -11.11 -14.26 15.85
CA PRO A 47 -10.37 -14.25 14.60
C PRO A 47 -10.38 -15.61 13.90
N VAL A 48 -10.78 -15.59 12.64
CA VAL A 48 -10.75 -16.72 11.70
C VAL A 48 -9.97 -16.29 10.47
N VAL A 49 -8.78 -16.83 10.27
CA VAL A 49 -7.93 -16.48 9.13
C VAL A 49 -8.33 -17.31 7.91
N LEU A 50 -8.50 -16.64 6.80
CA LEU A 50 -8.81 -17.23 5.49
C LEU A 50 -7.79 -16.75 4.46
N LEU A 51 -7.53 -17.57 3.44
CA LEU A 51 -6.68 -17.20 2.30
C LEU A 51 -7.54 -16.88 1.09
N GLY A 52 -7.22 -15.79 0.41
CA GLY A 52 -7.79 -15.41 -0.88
C GLY A 52 -6.69 -15.25 -1.93
N ARG A 53 -7.08 -15.21 -3.20
CA ARG A 53 -6.19 -15.10 -4.34
C ARG A 53 -6.26 -13.72 -4.97
N ILE A 54 -5.10 -13.27 -5.48
CA ILE A 54 -4.97 -12.11 -6.34
C ILE A 54 -4.94 -12.64 -7.78
N ASP A 55 -5.72 -12.04 -8.68
CA ASP A 55 -5.68 -12.44 -10.09
C ASP A 55 -4.27 -12.19 -10.65
N ASP A 56 -3.71 -13.16 -11.36
CA ASP A 56 -2.35 -13.12 -11.90
C ASP A 56 -2.11 -11.90 -12.82
N ALA A 57 -3.18 -11.41 -13.46
CA ALA A 57 -3.12 -10.21 -14.28
C ALA A 57 -2.61 -8.98 -13.51
N PHE A 58 -2.88 -8.87 -12.21
CA PHE A 58 -2.44 -7.73 -11.40
C PHE A 58 -1.01 -7.87 -10.86
N MET A 59 -0.42 -9.07 -10.90
CA MET A 59 0.93 -9.32 -10.40
C MET A 59 2.02 -8.63 -11.24
N THR A 60 1.65 -7.98 -12.35
CA THR A 60 2.53 -7.11 -13.14
C THR A 60 2.61 -5.68 -12.60
N LEU A 61 1.74 -5.30 -11.67
CA LEU A 61 1.84 -4.03 -10.95
C LEU A 61 3.03 -4.05 -9.98
N PRO A 62 3.60 -2.87 -9.64
CA PRO A 62 4.62 -2.79 -8.60
C PRO A 62 4.13 -3.43 -7.29
N PRO A 63 4.98 -4.20 -6.60
CA PRO A 63 4.62 -4.82 -5.31
C PRO A 63 4.10 -3.82 -4.29
N GLU A 64 4.62 -2.59 -4.30
CA GLU A 64 4.21 -1.50 -3.41
C GLU A 64 2.75 -1.10 -3.63
N VAL A 65 2.28 -1.08 -4.88
CA VAL A 65 0.88 -0.80 -5.22
C VAL A 65 -0.04 -1.88 -4.65
N LEU A 66 0.35 -3.14 -4.85
CA LEU A 66 -0.41 -4.29 -4.34
C LEU A 66 -0.47 -4.30 -2.82
N THR A 67 0.67 -4.18 -2.15
CA THR A 67 0.77 -4.23 -0.69
C THR A 67 0.06 -3.04 -0.03
N THR A 68 0.18 -1.83 -0.59
CA THR A 68 -0.51 -0.64 -0.09
C THR A 68 -2.03 -0.80 -0.21
N THR A 69 -2.51 -1.25 -1.36
CA THR A 69 -3.95 -1.50 -1.58
C THR A 69 -4.50 -2.54 -0.59
N MET A 70 -3.81 -3.66 -0.42
CA MET A 70 -4.20 -4.71 0.51
C MET A 70 -4.20 -4.24 1.96
N ARG A 71 -3.13 -3.57 2.39
CA ARG A 71 -2.92 -3.14 3.77
C ARG A 71 -3.88 -2.02 4.18
N HIS A 72 -3.87 -0.91 3.44
CA HIS A 72 -4.58 0.29 3.86
C HIS A 72 -6.08 0.24 3.61
N HIS A 73 -6.51 -0.37 2.50
CA HIS A 73 -7.91 -0.37 2.13
C HIS A 73 -8.67 -1.60 2.61
N GLN A 74 -8.02 -2.77 2.69
CA GLN A 74 -8.69 -4.03 2.95
C GLN A 74 -8.23 -4.75 4.22
N LYS A 75 -7.16 -4.29 4.86
CA LYS A 75 -6.58 -4.93 6.07
C LYS A 75 -6.16 -6.38 5.84
N TYR A 76 -5.61 -6.67 4.65
CA TYR A 76 -5.11 -7.99 4.31
C TYR A 76 -3.62 -8.10 4.55
N PHE A 77 -3.18 -9.26 5.03
CA PHE A 77 -1.78 -9.62 5.18
C PHE A 77 -1.23 -10.13 3.85
N SER A 78 -0.12 -9.57 3.44
CA SER A 78 0.62 -10.00 2.25
C SER A 78 1.45 -11.24 2.55
N LEU A 79 1.58 -12.12 1.56
CA LEU A 79 2.40 -13.33 1.63
C LEU A 79 3.49 -13.26 0.56
N LYS A 80 4.64 -13.88 0.85
CA LYS A 80 5.78 -13.98 -0.06
C LYS A 80 6.17 -15.45 -0.26
N ASP A 81 6.76 -15.74 -1.38
CA ASP A 81 7.44 -17.01 -1.62
C ASP A 81 8.81 -17.05 -0.91
N LYS A 82 9.50 -18.20 -0.99
CA LYS A 82 10.82 -18.40 -0.38
C LYS A 82 11.92 -17.54 -1.01
N SER A 83 11.69 -16.97 -2.20
CA SER A 83 12.61 -16.03 -2.85
C SER A 83 12.40 -14.58 -2.38
N GLY A 84 11.37 -14.32 -1.58
CA GLY A 84 11.00 -12.98 -1.12
C GLY A 84 10.09 -12.22 -2.07
N LYS A 85 9.64 -12.83 -3.17
CA LYS A 85 8.70 -12.24 -4.12
C LYS A 85 7.28 -12.31 -3.56
N LEU A 86 6.49 -11.26 -3.78
CA LEU A 86 5.08 -11.21 -3.40
C LEU A 86 4.30 -12.34 -4.10
N ALA A 87 3.58 -13.13 -3.31
CA ALA A 87 2.74 -14.22 -3.83
C ALA A 87 1.36 -13.70 -4.26
N PRO A 88 0.68 -14.34 -5.24
CA PRO A 88 -0.67 -13.99 -5.64
C PRO A 88 -1.72 -14.51 -4.63
N VAL A 89 -1.42 -14.40 -3.35
CA VAL A 89 -2.25 -14.86 -2.23
C VAL A 89 -2.18 -13.85 -1.11
N PHE A 90 -3.31 -13.59 -0.46
CA PHE A 90 -3.41 -12.75 0.73
C PHE A 90 -4.12 -13.49 1.86
N ALA A 91 -3.88 -13.07 3.11
CA ALA A 91 -4.64 -13.54 4.24
C ALA A 91 -5.60 -12.43 4.73
N VAL A 92 -6.84 -12.81 4.99
CA VAL A 92 -7.89 -11.96 5.57
C VAL A 92 -8.38 -12.57 6.87
N VAL A 93 -8.72 -11.73 7.84
CA VAL A 93 -9.25 -12.16 9.13
C VAL A 93 -10.74 -11.83 9.20
N SER A 94 -11.54 -12.89 9.33
CA SER A 94 -12.98 -12.78 9.59
C SER A 94 -13.24 -12.84 11.09
N ASN A 95 -14.36 -12.26 11.53
CA ASN A 95 -14.83 -12.33 12.92
C ASN A 95 -15.77 -13.51 13.18
N MET A 96 -15.88 -14.45 12.24
CA MET A 96 -16.81 -15.58 12.40
C MET A 96 -16.38 -16.80 11.62
N GLU A 97 -16.74 -17.97 12.14
CA GLU A 97 -16.75 -19.22 11.40
C GLU A 97 -18.09 -19.37 10.67
N THR A 98 -18.04 -19.75 9.41
CA THR A 98 -19.23 -19.97 8.58
C THR A 98 -19.39 -21.44 8.24
N LYS A 99 -20.63 -21.87 7.90
CA LYS A 99 -20.93 -23.27 7.54
C LYS A 99 -20.19 -23.71 6.28
N ASP A 100 -19.92 -22.78 5.38
CA ASP A 100 -19.20 -22.98 4.13
C ASP A 100 -17.66 -22.85 4.28
N LYS A 101 -17.17 -22.85 5.52
CA LYS A 101 -15.73 -22.67 5.84
C LYS A 101 -15.11 -21.40 5.29
N GLY A 102 -15.90 -20.34 5.14
CA GLY A 102 -15.45 -19.04 4.66
C GLY A 102 -15.47 -18.84 3.16
N ALA A 103 -15.98 -19.78 2.37
CA ALA A 103 -15.96 -19.68 0.91
C ALA A 103 -16.64 -18.41 0.38
N ALA A 104 -17.80 -18.05 0.90
CA ALA A 104 -18.50 -16.82 0.51
C ALA A 104 -17.72 -15.56 0.93
N ILE A 105 -17.09 -15.59 2.11
CA ILE A 105 -16.25 -14.48 2.62
C ILE A 105 -15.04 -14.29 1.70
N VAL A 106 -14.32 -15.35 1.36
CA VAL A 106 -13.17 -15.30 0.46
C VAL A 106 -13.58 -14.75 -0.91
N ALA A 107 -14.63 -15.29 -1.53
CA ALA A 107 -15.12 -14.83 -2.83
C ALA A 107 -15.54 -13.35 -2.81
N GLY A 108 -16.14 -12.87 -1.72
CA GLY A 108 -16.48 -11.46 -1.53
C GLY A 108 -15.25 -10.57 -1.47
N ASN A 109 -14.24 -10.96 -0.68
CA ASN A 109 -12.99 -10.21 -0.52
C ASN A 109 -12.15 -10.20 -1.81
N GLU A 110 -12.07 -11.31 -2.53
CA GLU A 110 -11.42 -11.37 -3.85
C GLU A 110 -12.08 -10.44 -4.87
N ARG A 111 -13.42 -10.36 -4.88
CA ARG A 111 -14.16 -9.44 -5.75
C ARG A 111 -13.85 -7.98 -5.43
N VAL A 112 -13.83 -7.61 -4.15
CA VAL A 112 -13.49 -6.24 -3.73
C VAL A 112 -12.05 -5.90 -4.09
N LEU A 113 -11.12 -6.81 -3.81
CA LEU A 113 -9.71 -6.61 -4.15
C LEU A 113 -9.51 -6.46 -5.66
N ARG A 114 -10.18 -7.30 -6.47
CA ARG A 114 -10.15 -7.20 -7.94
C ARG A 114 -10.61 -5.82 -8.43
N ALA A 115 -11.70 -5.28 -7.89
CA ALA A 115 -12.16 -3.93 -8.24
C ALA A 115 -11.12 -2.86 -7.92
N ARG A 116 -10.55 -2.89 -6.70
CA ARG A 116 -9.50 -1.95 -6.27
C ARG A 116 -8.23 -2.04 -7.11
N LEU A 117 -7.79 -3.26 -7.44
CA LEU A 117 -6.60 -3.45 -8.27
C LEU A 117 -6.85 -3.09 -9.75
N SER A 118 -8.08 -3.22 -10.23
CA SER A 118 -8.46 -2.72 -11.56
C SER A 118 -8.34 -1.20 -11.64
N ASP A 119 -8.83 -0.48 -10.63
CA ASP A 119 -8.67 0.98 -10.53
C ASP A 119 -7.19 1.38 -10.43
N ALA A 120 -6.45 0.71 -9.55
CA ALA A 120 -5.02 0.95 -9.39
C ALA A 120 -4.25 0.74 -10.70
N ARG A 121 -4.55 -0.33 -11.44
CA ARG A 121 -3.96 -0.61 -12.76
C ARG A 121 -4.30 0.48 -13.77
N PHE A 122 -5.56 0.90 -13.81
CA PHE A 122 -5.97 1.97 -14.70
C PHE A 122 -5.16 3.25 -14.44
N PHE A 123 -5.09 3.71 -13.18
CA PHE A 123 -4.33 4.91 -12.85
C PHE A 123 -2.83 4.74 -13.08
N TRP A 124 -2.25 3.58 -12.73
CA TRP A 124 -0.86 3.26 -13.02
C TRP A 124 -0.53 3.39 -14.51
N ASP A 125 -1.36 2.80 -15.36
CA ASP A 125 -1.18 2.85 -16.82
C ASP A 125 -1.39 4.26 -17.38
N GLN A 126 -2.33 5.05 -16.85
CA GLN A 126 -2.52 6.45 -17.23
C GLN A 126 -1.34 7.33 -16.80
N ASP A 127 -0.87 7.15 -15.57
CA ASP A 127 0.21 7.96 -15.02
C ASP A 127 1.53 7.76 -15.77
N ARG A 128 1.79 6.57 -16.28
CA ARG A 128 2.98 6.26 -17.10
C ARG A 128 2.99 6.91 -18.48
N LYS A 129 1.86 7.38 -18.99
CA LYS A 129 1.78 8.07 -20.29
C LYS A 129 2.37 9.48 -20.27
N ARG A 130 2.59 10.05 -19.10
CA ARG A 130 3.10 11.40 -18.92
C ARG A 130 4.27 11.41 -17.96
N SER A 131 5.38 12.05 -18.36
CA SER A 131 6.55 12.19 -17.51
C SER A 131 6.28 13.10 -16.28
N LEU A 132 7.05 12.95 -15.20
CA LEU A 132 6.99 13.87 -14.05
C LEU A 132 7.23 15.31 -14.46
N ALA A 133 8.18 15.57 -15.36
CA ALA A 133 8.43 16.93 -15.88
C ALA A 133 7.19 17.53 -16.55
N GLY A 134 6.47 16.73 -17.33
CA GLY A 134 5.23 17.16 -17.97
C GLY A 134 4.09 17.46 -16.99
N ARG A 135 4.21 17.06 -15.72
CA ARG A 135 3.20 17.23 -14.67
C ARG A 135 3.42 18.48 -13.81
N VAL A 136 4.61 19.10 -13.87
CA VAL A 136 4.98 20.25 -13.00
C VAL A 136 3.99 21.41 -13.15
N ASP A 137 3.57 21.73 -14.35
CA ASP A 137 2.62 22.82 -14.58
C ASP A 137 1.25 22.60 -13.92
N ALA A 138 0.82 21.37 -13.77
CA ALA A 138 -0.45 21.04 -13.13
C ALA A 138 -0.45 21.38 -11.62
N LEU A 139 0.72 21.53 -10.99
CA LEU A 139 0.87 21.99 -9.61
C LEU A 139 0.35 23.41 -9.39
N LYS A 140 0.19 24.22 -10.43
CA LYS A 140 -0.39 25.56 -10.36
C LYS A 140 -1.85 25.56 -9.91
N ALA A 141 -2.58 24.49 -10.24
CA ALA A 141 -3.97 24.32 -9.84
C ALA A 141 -4.14 23.72 -8.43
N ARG A 142 -3.05 23.29 -7.79
CA ARG A 142 -3.07 22.67 -6.47
C ARG A 142 -2.66 23.68 -5.40
N LEU A 143 -3.58 24.03 -4.51
CA LEU A 143 -3.31 24.93 -3.41
C LEU A 143 -2.41 24.24 -2.37
N PHE A 144 -1.24 24.84 -2.09
CA PHE A 144 -0.38 24.42 -0.98
C PHE A 144 -0.85 25.09 0.34
N HIS A 145 -1.00 26.41 0.33
CA HIS A 145 -1.43 27.17 1.51
C HIS A 145 -2.00 28.53 1.07
N ALA A 146 -3.08 28.98 1.70
CA ALA A 146 -3.79 30.20 1.33
C ALA A 146 -2.91 31.46 1.24
N LYS A 147 -1.89 31.57 2.11
CA LYS A 147 -0.94 32.71 2.13
C LYS A 147 0.37 32.44 1.37
N LEU A 148 0.67 31.19 1.03
CA LEU A 148 1.95 30.79 0.42
C LEU A 148 1.81 30.36 -1.03
N GLY A 149 0.57 30.33 -1.55
CA GLY A 149 0.27 30.02 -2.94
C GLY A 149 0.13 28.53 -3.24
N SER A 150 0.38 28.17 -4.48
CA SER A 150 0.25 26.81 -5.02
C SER A 150 1.44 25.91 -4.69
N ASP A 151 1.29 24.60 -4.93
CA ASP A 151 2.42 23.67 -4.90
C ASP A 151 3.47 24.01 -5.95
N TYR A 152 3.09 24.65 -7.07
CA TYR A 152 4.04 25.18 -8.04
C TYR A 152 4.92 26.30 -7.42
N ASP A 153 4.32 27.27 -6.72
CA ASP A 153 5.06 28.33 -6.04
C ASP A 153 6.00 27.75 -4.97
N ARG A 154 5.55 26.71 -4.27
CA ARG A 154 6.40 25.96 -3.32
C ARG A 154 7.58 25.32 -4.02
N VAL A 155 7.39 24.69 -5.17
CA VAL A 155 8.46 24.06 -5.96
C VAL A 155 9.46 25.12 -6.42
N GLN A 156 9.03 26.32 -6.85
CA GLN A 156 9.96 27.40 -7.24
C GLN A 156 10.86 27.82 -6.07
N ARG A 157 10.30 27.94 -4.86
CA ARG A 157 11.10 28.24 -3.64
C ARG A 157 12.08 27.10 -3.31
N LEU A 158 11.66 25.84 -3.45
CA LEU A 158 12.53 24.68 -3.23
C LEU A 158 13.68 24.63 -4.24
N ARG A 159 13.43 24.97 -5.51
CA ARG A 159 14.47 25.05 -6.55
C ARG A 159 15.53 26.09 -6.21
N ALA A 160 15.10 27.30 -5.86
CA ALA A 160 16.02 28.38 -5.49
C ALA A 160 16.86 28.00 -4.25
N LEU A 161 16.22 27.40 -3.24
CA LEU A 161 16.89 26.95 -2.02
C LEU A 161 17.88 25.81 -2.31
N ALA A 162 17.51 24.82 -3.12
CA ALA A 162 18.39 23.70 -3.48
C ALA A 162 19.62 24.18 -4.25
N SER A 163 19.43 25.10 -5.19
CA SER A 163 20.53 25.72 -5.94
C SER A 163 21.50 26.48 -5.00
N GLU A 164 20.97 27.25 -4.06
CA GLU A 164 21.79 27.98 -3.09
C GLU A 164 22.53 27.05 -2.14
N LEU A 165 21.84 26.07 -1.53
CA LEU A 165 22.43 25.11 -0.59
C LEU A 165 23.52 24.25 -1.22
N SER A 166 23.43 23.96 -2.52
CA SER A 166 24.45 23.15 -3.22
C SER A 166 25.84 23.76 -3.14
N ARG A 167 25.96 25.09 -2.98
CA ARG A 167 27.24 25.79 -2.85
C ARG A 167 27.99 25.48 -1.57
N TYR A 168 27.27 25.00 -0.54
CA TYR A 168 27.83 24.69 0.78
C TYR A 168 28.09 23.20 0.98
N ILE A 169 27.73 22.36 0.01
CA ILE A 169 27.89 20.91 0.10
C ILE A 169 29.03 20.47 -0.85
N PRO A 170 30.13 19.92 -0.32
CA PRO A 170 31.22 19.41 -1.16
C PRO A 170 30.74 18.42 -2.21
N ASN A 171 31.16 18.58 -3.46
CA ASN A 171 30.83 17.72 -4.60
C ASN A 171 29.32 17.66 -4.95
N ALA A 172 28.52 18.60 -4.46
CA ALA A 172 27.11 18.70 -4.92
C ALA A 172 27.06 19.13 -6.38
N ASP A 173 26.11 18.55 -7.13
CA ASP A 173 25.75 19.01 -8.46
C ASP A 173 24.53 19.96 -8.35
N PRO A 174 24.71 21.29 -8.56
CA PRO A 174 23.62 22.25 -8.46
C PRO A 174 22.50 22.00 -9.48
N VAL A 175 22.84 21.52 -10.68
CA VAL A 175 21.87 21.25 -11.75
C VAL A 175 20.99 20.05 -11.37
N ALA A 176 21.59 18.99 -10.87
CA ALA A 176 20.87 17.84 -10.38
C ALA A 176 20.01 18.17 -9.15
N ALA A 177 20.50 18.98 -8.22
CA ALA A 177 19.77 19.41 -7.04
C ALA A 177 18.54 20.26 -7.42
N GLU A 178 18.72 21.22 -8.33
CA GLU A 178 17.61 22.03 -8.85
C GLU A 178 16.58 21.20 -9.58
N ARG A 179 17.02 20.26 -10.41
CA ARG A 179 16.14 19.33 -11.13
C ARG A 179 15.36 18.42 -10.19
N ALA A 180 16.01 17.90 -9.16
CA ALA A 180 15.35 17.09 -8.14
C ALA A 180 14.27 17.91 -7.40
N ALA A 181 14.58 19.16 -7.03
CA ALA A 181 13.63 20.07 -6.40
C ALA A 181 12.44 20.40 -7.31
N GLU A 182 12.66 20.56 -8.61
CA GLU A 182 11.60 20.79 -9.60
C GLU A 182 10.60 19.64 -9.67
N LEU A 183 11.09 18.40 -9.58
CA LEU A 183 10.28 17.20 -9.75
C LEU A 183 9.69 16.65 -8.44
N CYS A 184 10.19 17.07 -7.28
CA CYS A 184 9.93 16.45 -5.98
C CYS A 184 8.46 16.48 -5.52
N LYS A 185 7.59 17.20 -6.22
CA LYS A 185 6.14 17.30 -5.94
C LYS A 185 5.26 16.98 -7.16
N ALA A 186 5.87 16.63 -8.28
CA ALA A 186 5.14 16.37 -9.53
C ALA A 186 4.22 15.15 -9.44
N ASP A 187 4.54 14.20 -8.57
CA ASP A 187 3.73 13.03 -8.21
C ASP A 187 2.36 13.40 -7.63
N LEU A 188 2.24 14.55 -6.95
CA LEU A 188 0.98 15.02 -6.39
C LEU A 188 -0.12 15.30 -7.42
N THR A 189 0.22 15.27 -8.71
CA THR A 189 -0.71 15.44 -9.84
C THR A 189 -0.96 14.14 -10.60
N THR A 190 -0.54 13.01 -10.05
CA THR A 190 -0.85 11.68 -10.57
C THR A 190 -2.23 11.21 -10.12
N GLY A 191 -2.79 10.22 -10.83
CA GLY A 191 -4.05 9.59 -10.45
C GLY A 191 -3.89 8.57 -9.31
N MET A 192 -2.66 8.02 -9.16
CA MET A 192 -2.29 7.16 -8.04
C MET A 192 -2.14 7.94 -6.75
#